data_0a37f718f3af0b453e8d8676ec1b19c2
#
_entry.id   0a37f718f3af0b453e8d8676ec1b19c2
#
_cell.length_a   1.000
_cell.length_b   1.000
_cell.length_c   1.000
_cell.angle_alpha   90.00
_cell.angle_beta   90.00
_cell.angle_gamma   90.00
#
_symmetry.space_group_name_H-M   'P 1'
#
loop_
_entity.id
_entity.type
_entity.pdbx_description
1 polymer ?
#
loop_
_entity_poly.entity_id
_entity_poly.type
_entity_poly.pdbx_seq_one_letter_code
_entity_poly.pdbx_strand_id
1 'polypeptide(L)'
;MCSPRSLAPSFLVVSFLCFSLSTVARSQIYNLGELNTEQIRTFDRQKTVVLFPGGILEEHGPYLPSYTDGYAIAAMTQELARAIVSRPGWKILLFPQIPLGHNGANAIGGKYIFPGTYTVRHSTLRAVYMDLAGQFGEQGFRWIFIVHDHGDPDHNRALDEASDFFTDTYGGVMVHLLGLKPISDCCGTSQRLLTPEQITENGILVHGDANETSQMMVLRPDLVRADIHEAPSWTGQNFIELYSLAEKPNWPGYLGAPRFASAAFGAQSFQALTGRINETALQILDGLNWRKIPRFADDVDPRDKQGLAEATVNDRNIEKKQLDWMKAHGVSPTP
;
A
#
# COMPACT_ATOMS: atom_id res chain seq x y z
N MET A 1 60.36 1.96 -75.21
CA MET A 1 59.19 1.31 -74.59
C MET A 1 59.00 1.87 -73.22
N CYS A 2 58.15 2.90 -73.10
CA CYS A 2 57.87 3.59 -71.85
C CYS A 2 56.55 2.98 -71.26
N SER A 3 56.63 2.53 -70.04
CA SER A 3 55.48 2.03 -69.26
C SER A 3 54.87 3.21 -68.48
N PRO A 4 53.54 3.37 -68.44
CA PRO A 4 52.90 4.47 -67.70
C PRO A 4 52.73 4.09 -66.23
N ARG A 5 53.11 5.00 -65.34
CA ARG A 5 52.85 4.88 -63.88
C ARG A 5 51.39 5.29 -63.59
N SER A 6 50.65 4.37 -62.97
CA SER A 6 49.34 4.58 -62.48
C SER A 6 49.37 5.34 -61.14
N LEU A 7 48.70 6.49 -61.09
CA LEU A 7 48.44 7.25 -59.87
C LEU A 7 47.12 6.73 -59.24
N ALA A 8 47.21 6.19 -57.99
CA ALA A 8 46.04 5.84 -57.24
C ALA A 8 45.56 7.04 -56.40
N PRO A 9 44.24 7.33 -56.35
CA PRO A 9 43.70 8.38 -55.54
C PRO A 9 43.65 7.97 -54.05
N SER A 10 44.24 8.82 -53.19
CA SER A 10 44.16 8.67 -51.74
C SER A 10 42.76 9.15 -51.27
N PHE A 11 41.95 8.24 -50.82
CA PHE A 11 40.68 8.54 -50.12
C PHE A 11 41.00 8.93 -48.68
N LEU A 12 40.75 10.19 -48.35
CA LEU A 12 40.77 10.71 -46.99
C LEU A 12 39.48 10.32 -46.29
N VAL A 13 39.52 9.31 -45.42
CA VAL A 13 38.39 8.89 -44.55
C VAL A 13 38.34 9.85 -43.37
N VAL A 14 37.42 10.80 -43.43
CA VAL A 14 37.10 11.67 -42.27
C VAL A 14 36.14 10.84 -41.38
N SER A 15 36.69 10.26 -40.30
CA SER A 15 35.90 9.64 -39.27
C SER A 15 35.21 10.71 -38.42
N PHE A 16 33.93 10.92 -38.63
CA PHE A 16 33.06 11.65 -37.69
C PHE A 16 32.90 10.83 -36.42
N LEU A 17 33.62 11.14 -35.35
CA LEU A 17 33.31 10.68 -34.01
C LEU A 17 32.02 11.35 -33.54
N CYS A 18 30.90 10.66 -33.71
CA CYS A 18 29.65 11.00 -33.01
C CYS A 18 29.88 10.74 -31.52
N PHE A 19 30.19 11.75 -30.76
CA PHE A 19 30.06 11.73 -29.29
C PHE A 19 28.56 11.66 -28.99
N SER A 20 28.05 10.45 -28.81
CA SER A 20 26.77 10.24 -28.15
C SER A 20 26.92 10.70 -26.70
N LEU A 21 26.47 11.92 -26.42
CA LEU A 21 26.20 12.37 -25.07
C LEU A 21 25.08 11.48 -24.52
N SER A 22 25.47 10.37 -23.92
CA SER A 22 24.58 9.61 -23.06
C SER A 22 24.23 10.51 -21.90
N THR A 23 23.13 11.25 -22.01
CA THR A 23 22.50 11.88 -20.86
C THR A 23 22.16 10.73 -19.93
N VAL A 24 22.94 10.57 -18.88
CA VAL A 24 22.57 9.71 -17.74
C VAL A 24 21.21 10.24 -17.31
N ALA A 25 20.16 9.51 -17.62
CA ALA A 25 18.81 9.83 -17.15
C ALA A 25 18.91 9.82 -15.63
N ARG A 26 18.96 11.02 -15.02
CA ARG A 26 18.95 11.14 -13.57
C ARG A 26 17.69 10.43 -13.10
N SER A 27 17.84 9.50 -12.18
CA SER A 27 16.70 8.88 -11.49
C SER A 27 15.76 10.01 -11.04
N GLN A 28 14.48 9.87 -11.33
CA GLN A 28 13.46 10.82 -10.85
C GLN A 28 12.74 10.29 -9.60
N ILE A 29 13.15 9.12 -9.13
CA ILE A 29 12.69 8.48 -7.89
C ILE A 29 13.83 8.58 -6.88
N TYR A 30 13.56 9.21 -5.75
CA TYR A 30 14.55 9.49 -4.70
C TYR A 30 14.06 8.91 -3.37
N ASN A 31 14.86 8.09 -2.73
CA ASN A 31 14.64 7.63 -1.38
C ASN A 31 14.95 8.76 -0.39
N LEU A 32 13.97 9.23 0.36
CA LEU A 32 14.15 10.36 1.28
C LEU A 32 15.26 10.10 2.32
N GLY A 33 15.36 8.88 2.82
CA GLY A 33 16.37 8.50 3.81
C GLY A 33 17.81 8.54 3.30
N GLU A 34 18.04 8.68 1.98
CA GLU A 34 19.35 8.75 1.35
C GLU A 34 19.74 10.19 0.98
N LEU A 35 18.85 11.17 1.21
CA LEU A 35 19.04 12.55 0.82
C LEU A 35 19.51 13.41 1.99
N ASN A 36 20.42 14.34 1.71
CA ASN A 36 20.77 15.39 2.64
C ASN A 36 19.88 16.64 2.46
N THR A 37 20.00 17.59 3.39
CA THR A 37 19.19 18.82 3.43
C THR A 37 19.31 19.66 2.16
N GLU A 38 20.50 19.76 1.57
CA GLU A 38 20.72 20.55 0.34
C GLU A 38 19.98 19.91 -0.84
N GLN A 39 20.06 18.60 -0.97
CA GLN A 39 19.36 17.86 -2.01
C GLN A 39 17.84 18.04 -1.88
N ILE A 40 17.29 17.94 -0.65
CA ILE A 40 15.85 18.11 -0.40
C ILE A 40 15.39 19.54 -0.76
N ARG A 41 16.21 20.56 -0.53
CA ARG A 41 15.90 21.95 -0.90
C ARG A 41 15.73 22.16 -2.40
N THR A 42 16.34 21.34 -3.25
CA THR A 42 16.29 21.48 -4.71
C THR A 42 15.03 20.95 -5.37
N PHE A 43 14.17 20.25 -4.62
CA PHE A 43 12.94 19.71 -5.20
C PHE A 43 11.95 20.82 -5.53
N ASP A 44 11.34 20.75 -6.71
CA ASP A 44 10.16 21.53 -7.07
C ASP A 44 8.93 20.99 -6.31
N ARG A 45 8.41 21.78 -5.37
CA ARG A 45 7.28 21.44 -4.51
C ARG A 45 5.97 21.21 -5.29
N GLN A 46 5.86 21.78 -6.48
CA GLN A 46 4.68 21.66 -7.35
C GLN A 46 4.74 20.44 -8.28
N LYS A 47 5.93 19.89 -8.51
CA LYS A 47 6.18 18.76 -9.41
C LYS A 47 6.83 17.58 -8.73
N THR A 48 6.76 17.54 -7.39
CA THR A 48 7.26 16.40 -6.60
C THR A 48 6.13 15.80 -5.83
N VAL A 49 5.90 14.50 -6.02
CA VAL A 49 4.97 13.72 -5.20
C VAL A 49 5.76 13.02 -4.10
N VAL A 50 5.30 13.20 -2.87
CA VAL A 50 5.76 12.41 -1.73
C VAL A 50 4.91 11.14 -1.67
N LEU A 51 5.54 9.98 -1.68
CA LEU A 51 4.86 8.71 -1.47
C LEU A 51 5.08 8.23 -0.04
N PHE A 52 4.00 7.98 0.69
CA PHE A 52 3.97 7.35 2.00
C PHE A 52 3.58 5.88 1.84
N PRO A 53 4.55 4.96 1.66
CA PRO A 53 4.26 3.54 1.68
C PRO A 53 3.96 3.10 3.10
N GLY A 54 2.87 2.38 3.28
CA GLY A 54 2.47 1.83 4.57
C GLY A 54 2.65 0.32 4.65
N GLY A 55 1.76 -0.32 5.35
CA GLY A 55 1.70 -1.74 5.64
C GLY A 55 1.42 -1.96 7.11
N ILE A 56 0.78 -3.05 7.44
CA ILE A 56 0.50 -3.43 8.82
C ILE A 56 1.27 -4.71 9.14
N LEU A 57 1.69 -4.86 10.39
CA LEU A 57 2.11 -6.16 10.90
C LEU A 57 0.86 -6.88 11.42
N GLU A 58 0.38 -7.81 10.61
CA GLU A 58 -0.85 -8.54 10.81
C GLU A 58 -0.64 -10.02 10.51
N GLU A 59 -1.24 -10.89 11.29
CA GLU A 59 -1.28 -12.31 10.99
C GLU A 59 -1.94 -12.57 9.63
N HIS A 60 -1.43 -13.52 8.87
CA HIS A 60 -2.02 -14.05 7.63
C HIS A 60 -2.04 -15.58 7.67
N GLY A 61 -2.33 -16.09 8.85
CA GLY A 61 -2.34 -17.53 9.12
C GLY A 61 -0.96 -18.17 9.14
N PRO A 62 -0.90 -19.51 9.09
CA PRO A 62 0.37 -20.23 9.19
C PRO A 62 1.15 -20.31 7.88
N TYR A 63 0.62 -19.81 6.76
CA TYR A 63 1.20 -20.02 5.42
C TYR A 63 1.89 -18.77 4.85
N LEU A 64 1.56 -17.60 5.35
CA LEU A 64 2.09 -16.31 4.91
C LEU A 64 2.81 -15.59 6.05
N PRO A 65 3.72 -14.65 5.74
CA PRO A 65 4.36 -13.84 6.75
C PRO A 65 3.41 -12.77 7.29
N SER A 66 3.63 -12.33 8.55
CA SER A 66 2.84 -11.25 9.16
C SER A 66 3.02 -9.88 8.50
N TYR A 67 3.90 -9.72 7.53
CA TYR A 67 4.10 -8.47 6.81
C TYR A 67 3.68 -8.57 5.34
N THR A 68 2.70 -9.41 5.04
CA THR A 68 2.15 -9.63 3.68
C THR A 68 1.76 -8.31 3.03
N ASP A 69 0.96 -7.48 3.69
CA ASP A 69 0.55 -6.15 3.21
C ASP A 69 1.74 -5.27 2.89
N GLY A 70 2.75 -5.26 3.76
CA GLY A 70 3.93 -4.44 3.58
C GLY A 70 4.73 -4.81 2.32
N TYR A 71 4.84 -6.10 1.98
CA TYR A 71 5.49 -6.54 0.75
C TYR A 71 4.68 -6.15 -0.48
N ALA A 72 3.36 -6.30 -0.45
CA ALA A 72 2.48 -5.89 -1.53
C ALA A 72 2.58 -4.36 -1.76
N ILE A 73 2.50 -3.58 -0.69
CA ILE A 73 2.60 -2.12 -0.72
C ILE A 73 3.95 -1.64 -1.24
N ALA A 74 5.05 -2.25 -0.83
CA ALA A 74 6.37 -1.89 -1.35
C ALA A 74 6.42 -2.01 -2.88
N ALA A 75 5.88 -3.10 -3.42
CA ALA A 75 5.83 -3.33 -4.85
C ALA A 75 4.86 -2.36 -5.56
N MET A 76 3.64 -2.16 -5.04
CA MET A 76 2.66 -1.20 -5.59
C MET A 76 3.21 0.23 -5.62
N THR A 77 3.90 0.64 -4.57
CA THR A 77 4.52 1.96 -4.48
C THR A 77 5.58 2.17 -5.55
N GLN A 78 6.39 1.14 -5.86
CA GLN A 78 7.37 1.21 -6.93
C GLN A 78 6.71 1.33 -8.32
N GLU A 79 5.60 0.61 -8.57
CA GLU A 79 4.85 0.74 -9.82
C GLU A 79 4.25 2.14 -9.95
N LEU A 80 3.65 2.68 -8.88
CA LEU A 80 3.12 4.05 -8.86
C LEU A 80 4.23 5.08 -9.09
N ALA A 81 5.38 4.93 -8.44
CA ALA A 81 6.52 5.82 -8.64
C ALA A 81 6.95 5.85 -10.11
N ARG A 82 7.07 4.67 -10.75
CA ARG A 82 7.40 4.56 -12.18
C ARG A 82 6.34 5.22 -13.07
N ALA A 83 5.07 5.03 -12.77
CA ALA A 83 3.97 5.65 -13.51
C ALA A 83 4.02 7.18 -13.44
N ILE A 84 4.27 7.76 -12.26
CA ILE A 84 4.32 9.21 -12.09
C ILE A 84 5.55 9.82 -12.80
N VAL A 85 6.73 9.22 -12.67
CA VAL A 85 7.95 9.77 -13.29
C VAL A 85 8.01 9.55 -14.82
N SER A 86 7.14 8.72 -15.39
CA SER A 86 6.98 8.65 -16.84
C SER A 86 6.44 9.98 -17.43
N ARG A 87 5.88 10.84 -16.59
CA ARG A 87 5.41 12.19 -16.96
C ARG A 87 6.56 13.20 -16.88
N PRO A 88 6.82 13.98 -17.92
CA PRO A 88 7.92 14.95 -17.94
C PRO A 88 7.89 15.94 -16.76
N GLY A 89 9.02 16.07 -16.09
CA GLY A 89 9.24 17.04 -15.00
C GLY A 89 8.74 16.60 -13.63
N TRP A 90 8.01 15.48 -13.52
CA TRP A 90 7.61 14.96 -12.23
C TRP A 90 8.74 14.18 -11.54
N LYS A 91 8.78 14.29 -10.22
CA LYS A 91 9.72 13.58 -9.35
C LYS A 91 8.99 12.88 -8.23
N ILE A 92 9.57 11.81 -7.73
CA ILE A 92 9.11 11.10 -6.53
C ILE A 92 10.10 11.30 -5.40
N LEU A 93 9.55 11.61 -4.23
CA LEU A 93 10.22 11.54 -2.95
C LEU A 93 9.60 10.39 -2.16
N LEU A 94 10.31 9.27 -2.12
CA LEU A 94 9.85 8.06 -1.46
C LEU A 94 10.20 8.11 0.02
N PHE A 95 9.19 8.18 0.87
CA PHE A 95 9.34 8.09 2.32
C PHE A 95 9.67 6.65 2.74
N PRO A 96 10.43 6.42 3.82
CA PRO A 96 10.59 5.09 4.39
C PRO A 96 9.25 4.43 4.71
N GLN A 97 9.14 3.11 4.49
CA GLN A 97 7.89 2.40 4.74
C GLN A 97 7.48 2.51 6.21
N ILE A 98 6.18 2.78 6.47
CA ILE A 98 5.61 2.97 7.80
C ILE A 98 4.81 1.71 8.16
N PRO A 99 5.37 0.78 8.96
CA PRO A 99 4.73 -0.51 9.25
C PRO A 99 3.72 -0.41 10.40
N LEU A 100 2.85 0.60 10.34
CA LEU A 100 1.84 0.86 11.38
C LEU A 100 0.44 0.75 10.79
N GLY A 101 -0.42 0.01 11.46
CA GLY A 101 -1.83 -0.12 11.11
C GLY A 101 -2.72 -0.24 12.34
N HIS A 102 -4.01 -0.11 12.13
CA HIS A 102 -5.06 -0.24 13.14
C HIS A 102 -5.91 -1.45 12.82
N ASN A 103 -6.26 -2.23 13.83
CA ASN A 103 -6.96 -3.50 13.76
C ASN A 103 -6.36 -4.50 12.76
N GLY A 104 -6.30 -5.76 13.10
CA GLY A 104 -6.03 -6.86 12.19
C GLY A 104 -7.30 -7.68 11.97
N ALA A 105 -7.30 -8.61 11.04
CA ALA A 105 -8.42 -9.54 10.81
C ALA A 105 -8.80 -10.35 12.06
N ASN A 106 -7.87 -10.52 13.00
CA ASN A 106 -8.15 -11.08 14.32
C ASN A 106 -9.20 -10.28 15.12
N ALA A 107 -9.36 -8.99 14.86
CA ALA A 107 -10.40 -8.18 15.47
C ALA A 107 -11.82 -8.59 15.02
N ILE A 108 -11.97 -9.15 13.82
CA ILE A 108 -13.24 -9.71 13.33
C ILE A 108 -13.81 -10.73 14.32
N GLY A 109 -12.94 -11.56 14.94
CA GLY A 109 -13.33 -12.53 15.97
C GLY A 109 -13.18 -12.02 17.41
N GLY A 110 -13.04 -10.71 17.64
CA GLY A 110 -12.82 -10.13 18.96
C GLY A 110 -11.49 -10.49 19.61
N LYS A 111 -10.52 -10.99 18.84
CA LYS A 111 -9.21 -11.43 19.32
C LYS A 111 -8.18 -10.31 19.18
N TYR A 112 -8.26 -9.27 20.01
CA TYR A 112 -7.37 -8.09 19.95
C TYR A 112 -5.90 -8.37 20.32
N ILE A 113 -5.60 -9.56 20.79
CA ILE A 113 -4.23 -10.05 21.02
C ILE A 113 -4.08 -11.34 20.23
N PHE A 114 -3.27 -11.30 19.18
CA PHE A 114 -3.03 -12.44 18.31
C PHE A 114 -1.56 -12.50 17.87
N PRO A 115 -0.91 -13.67 17.86
CA PRO A 115 0.46 -13.80 17.39
C PRO A 115 0.60 -13.37 15.94
N GLY A 116 1.53 -12.46 15.65
CA GLY A 116 1.75 -11.93 14.30
C GLY A 116 1.09 -10.57 14.04
N THR A 117 0.13 -10.14 14.89
CA THR A 117 -0.53 -8.84 14.78
C THR A 117 0.01 -7.85 15.82
N TYR A 118 0.48 -6.69 15.34
CA TYR A 118 1.02 -5.60 16.16
C TYR A 118 0.48 -4.27 15.65
N THR A 119 -0.63 -3.85 16.22
CA THR A 119 -1.39 -2.67 15.78
C THR A 119 -1.21 -1.49 16.72
N VAL A 120 -1.52 -0.29 16.21
CA VAL A 120 -1.64 0.93 17.00
C VAL A 120 -3.10 1.36 17.04
N ARG A 121 -3.46 2.22 18.00
CA ARG A 121 -4.82 2.78 18.07
C ARG A 121 -5.12 3.63 16.83
N HIS A 122 -6.40 3.74 16.45
CA HIS A 122 -6.88 4.62 15.39
C HIS A 122 -6.32 6.05 15.54
N SER A 123 -6.43 6.63 16.75
CA SER A 123 -5.93 7.98 17.04
C SER A 123 -4.42 8.12 16.87
N THR A 124 -3.66 7.07 17.20
CA THR A 124 -2.20 7.07 17.03
C THR A 124 -1.81 7.00 15.56
N LEU A 125 -2.46 6.11 14.78
CA LEU A 125 -2.23 6.00 13.34
C LEU A 125 -2.50 7.33 12.65
N ARG A 126 -3.67 7.92 12.90
CA ARG A 126 -4.05 9.23 12.38
C ARG A 126 -3.03 10.31 12.73
N ALA A 127 -2.63 10.41 14.01
CA ALA A 127 -1.68 11.42 14.46
C ALA A 127 -0.33 11.30 13.77
N VAL A 128 0.21 10.09 13.61
CA VAL A 128 1.48 9.87 12.89
C VAL A 128 1.41 10.42 11.46
N TYR A 129 0.34 10.13 10.73
CA TYR A 129 0.21 10.61 9.35
C TYR A 129 -0.07 12.12 9.28
N MET A 130 -0.83 12.69 10.23
CA MET A 130 -1.03 14.13 10.32
C MET A 130 0.29 14.87 10.62
N ASP A 131 1.08 14.39 11.58
CA ASP A 131 2.35 15.02 11.97
C ASP A 131 3.35 14.98 10.81
N LEU A 132 3.52 13.83 10.15
CA LEU A 132 4.43 13.70 9.02
C LEU A 132 3.97 14.56 7.84
N ALA A 133 2.68 14.55 7.51
CA ALA A 133 2.12 15.37 6.45
C ALA A 133 2.30 16.86 6.74
N GLY A 134 2.09 17.29 8.00
CA GLY A 134 2.32 18.65 8.45
C GLY A 134 3.74 19.12 8.15
N GLN A 135 4.76 18.31 8.44
CA GLN A 135 6.15 18.65 8.15
C GLN A 135 6.38 18.87 6.64
N PHE A 136 5.76 18.10 5.77
CA PHE A 136 5.85 18.32 4.31
C PHE A 136 5.07 19.55 3.87
N GLY A 137 3.89 19.79 4.46
CA GLY A 137 3.08 20.99 4.20
C GLY A 137 3.80 22.29 4.54
N GLU A 138 4.44 22.37 5.73
CA GLU A 138 5.27 23.49 6.15
C GLU A 138 6.47 23.73 5.21
N GLN A 139 7.01 22.69 4.60
CA GLN A 139 8.06 22.79 3.60
C GLN A 139 7.54 23.13 2.20
N GLY A 140 6.23 23.30 2.02
CA GLY A 140 5.56 23.69 0.79
C GLY A 140 5.30 22.59 -0.22
N PHE A 141 5.49 21.32 0.14
CA PHE A 141 5.08 20.20 -0.72
C PHE A 141 3.56 20.18 -0.91
N ARG A 142 3.12 19.86 -2.13
CA ARG A 142 1.71 19.95 -2.50
C ARG A 142 1.05 18.61 -2.78
N TRP A 143 1.83 17.55 -2.96
CA TRP A 143 1.33 16.25 -3.39
C TRP A 143 1.85 15.16 -2.47
N ILE A 144 0.94 14.50 -1.78
CA ILE A 144 1.24 13.32 -0.94
C ILE A 144 0.26 12.21 -1.34
N PHE A 145 0.77 11.04 -1.68
CA PHE A 145 -0.05 9.86 -1.84
C PHE A 145 0.32 8.81 -0.80
N ILE A 146 -0.67 8.39 -0.03
CA ILE A 146 -0.54 7.24 0.88
C ILE A 146 -0.86 5.99 0.05
N VAL A 147 0.05 5.02 0.08
CA VAL A 147 -0.13 3.69 -0.49
C VAL A 147 -0.16 2.71 0.68
N HIS A 148 -1.35 2.30 1.07
CA HIS A 148 -1.55 1.45 2.24
C HIS A 148 -2.70 0.49 1.96
N ASP A 149 -2.44 -0.83 2.02
CA ASP A 149 -3.42 -1.88 1.78
C ASP A 149 -3.76 -2.56 3.10
N HIS A 150 -4.99 -2.40 3.55
CA HIS A 150 -5.55 -3.07 4.70
C HIS A 150 -7.05 -2.81 4.76
N GLY A 151 -7.84 -3.88 4.91
CA GLY A 151 -9.29 -3.83 4.70
C GLY A 151 -10.11 -3.35 5.91
N ASP A 152 -9.51 -2.90 7.01
CA ASP A 152 -10.26 -2.40 8.17
C ASP A 152 -10.81 -0.99 7.92
N PRO A 153 -12.13 -0.74 8.12
CA PRO A 153 -12.72 0.56 7.87
C PRO A 153 -12.17 1.70 8.75
N ASP A 154 -11.87 1.45 10.02
CA ASP A 154 -11.33 2.48 10.91
C ASP A 154 -9.87 2.79 10.62
N HIS A 155 -9.10 1.79 10.16
CA HIS A 155 -7.77 2.01 9.62
C HIS A 155 -7.81 2.98 8.44
N ASN A 156 -8.67 2.69 7.46
CA ASN A 156 -8.85 3.54 6.28
C ASN A 156 -9.31 4.94 6.66
N ARG A 157 -10.24 5.06 7.62
CA ARG A 157 -10.72 6.35 8.14
C ARG A 157 -9.62 7.19 8.77
N ALA A 158 -8.70 6.58 9.53
CA ALA A 158 -7.57 7.30 10.11
C ALA A 158 -6.68 7.95 9.05
N LEU A 159 -6.42 7.25 7.94
CA LEU A 159 -5.62 7.75 6.82
C LEU A 159 -6.38 8.81 6.00
N ASP A 160 -7.69 8.63 5.83
CA ASP A 160 -8.56 9.61 5.16
C ASP A 160 -8.66 10.92 5.94
N GLU A 161 -8.81 10.86 7.27
CA GLU A 161 -8.82 12.03 8.14
C GLU A 161 -7.48 12.78 8.09
N ALA A 162 -6.35 12.08 8.04
CA ALA A 162 -5.04 12.71 7.85
C ALA A 162 -4.89 13.35 6.47
N SER A 163 -5.48 12.75 5.44
CA SER A 163 -5.50 13.29 4.07
C SER A 163 -6.34 14.58 3.99
N ASP A 164 -7.49 14.59 4.65
CA ASP A 164 -8.34 15.78 4.74
C ASP A 164 -7.67 16.91 5.51
N PHE A 165 -7.05 16.60 6.65
CA PHE A 165 -6.29 17.57 7.45
C PHE A 165 -5.20 18.26 6.61
N PHE A 166 -4.37 17.51 5.91
CA PHE A 166 -3.33 18.10 5.07
C PHE A 166 -3.91 19.01 3.99
N THR A 167 -4.96 18.55 3.32
CA THR A 167 -5.56 19.29 2.23
C THR A 167 -6.23 20.57 2.72
N ASP A 168 -6.93 20.53 3.86
CA ASP A 168 -7.62 21.69 4.43
C ASP A 168 -6.64 22.71 5.03
N THR A 169 -5.55 22.23 5.64
CA THR A 169 -4.60 23.09 6.36
C THR A 169 -3.58 23.72 5.42
N TYR A 170 -3.05 22.95 4.47
CA TYR A 170 -1.93 23.37 3.62
C TYR A 170 -2.32 23.66 2.17
N GLY A 171 -3.57 23.39 1.76
CA GLY A 171 -4.09 23.64 0.42
C GLY A 171 -3.40 22.81 -0.67
N GLY A 172 -2.74 21.72 -0.27
CA GLY A 172 -2.21 20.70 -1.17
C GLY A 172 -3.21 19.58 -1.43
N VAL A 173 -2.73 18.46 -1.95
CA VAL A 173 -3.50 17.23 -2.16
C VAL A 173 -2.81 16.10 -1.43
N MET A 174 -3.46 15.52 -0.46
CA MET A 174 -3.05 14.26 0.16
C MET A 174 -4.20 13.26 0.00
N VAL A 175 -3.87 12.04 -0.40
CA VAL A 175 -4.87 11.02 -0.69
C VAL A 175 -4.37 9.65 -0.24
N HIS A 176 -5.19 8.94 0.51
CA HIS A 176 -5.07 7.51 0.71
C HIS A 176 -5.66 6.79 -0.50
N LEU A 177 -4.80 6.32 -1.41
CA LEU A 177 -5.25 5.82 -2.71
C LEU A 177 -6.10 4.56 -2.61
N LEU A 178 -5.68 3.57 -1.80
CA LEU A 178 -6.41 2.33 -1.65
C LEU A 178 -7.69 2.47 -0.81
N GLY A 179 -7.83 3.57 -0.07
CA GLY A 179 -9.08 3.96 0.59
C GLY A 179 -10.16 4.48 -0.36
N LEU A 180 -9.84 4.75 -1.64
CA LEU A 180 -10.82 5.14 -2.64
C LEU A 180 -11.59 3.90 -3.15
N LYS A 181 -12.93 3.90 -3.01
CA LYS A 181 -13.78 2.74 -3.32
C LYS A 181 -13.56 2.11 -4.71
N PRO A 182 -13.36 2.85 -5.82
CA PRO A 182 -13.07 2.25 -7.11
C PRO A 182 -11.76 1.44 -7.16
N ILE A 183 -10.84 1.69 -6.23
CA ILE A 183 -9.60 0.92 -6.10
C ILE A 183 -9.83 -0.27 -5.17
N SER A 184 -10.42 -0.07 -3.98
CA SER A 184 -10.70 -1.13 -3.02
C SER A 184 -11.66 -2.20 -3.53
N ASP A 185 -12.64 -1.83 -4.34
CA ASP A 185 -13.59 -2.78 -4.98
C ASP A 185 -12.94 -3.66 -6.06
N CYS A 186 -11.66 -3.48 -6.35
CA CYS A 186 -10.94 -4.22 -7.39
C CYS A 186 -10.85 -5.73 -7.14
N CYS A 187 -10.95 -6.17 -5.88
CA CYS A 187 -10.81 -7.58 -5.50
C CYS A 187 -11.79 -8.52 -6.23
N GLY A 188 -13.00 -8.04 -6.56
CA GLY A 188 -13.98 -8.80 -7.35
C GLY A 188 -13.53 -9.18 -8.77
N THR A 189 -12.52 -8.51 -9.34
CA THR A 189 -11.99 -8.85 -10.67
C THR A 189 -11.02 -10.01 -10.64
N SER A 190 -10.42 -10.29 -9.51
CA SER A 190 -9.43 -11.35 -9.30
C SER A 190 -10.05 -12.76 -9.36
N GLN A 191 -11.32 -12.90 -8.98
CA GLN A 191 -12.01 -14.19 -8.97
C GLN A 191 -12.19 -14.82 -10.35
N ARG A 192 -12.05 -14.05 -11.45
CA ARG A 192 -12.20 -14.56 -12.83
C ARG A 192 -11.21 -15.65 -13.22
N LEU A 193 -10.15 -15.83 -12.44
CA LEU A 193 -9.14 -16.87 -12.66
C LEU A 193 -9.42 -18.18 -11.91
N LEU A 194 -10.42 -18.17 -11.05
CA LEU A 194 -10.90 -19.36 -10.35
C LEU A 194 -12.03 -20.01 -11.14
N THR A 195 -12.19 -21.33 -11.02
CA THR A 195 -13.37 -22.00 -11.57
C THR A 195 -14.63 -21.60 -10.77
N PRO A 196 -15.83 -21.77 -11.31
CA PRO A 196 -17.06 -21.48 -10.56
C PRO A 196 -17.14 -22.22 -9.22
N GLU A 197 -16.65 -23.44 -9.16
CA GLU A 197 -16.61 -24.25 -7.94
C GLU A 197 -15.60 -23.65 -6.94
N GLN A 198 -14.43 -23.24 -7.40
CA GLN A 198 -13.42 -22.59 -6.58
C GLN A 198 -13.92 -21.23 -6.04
N ILE A 199 -14.63 -20.45 -6.87
CA ILE A 199 -15.24 -19.18 -6.44
C ILE A 199 -16.26 -19.45 -5.34
N THR A 200 -17.14 -20.45 -5.53
CA THR A 200 -18.14 -20.83 -4.55
C THR A 200 -17.50 -21.26 -3.23
N GLU A 201 -16.45 -22.06 -3.29
CA GLU A 201 -15.76 -22.54 -2.10
C GLU A 201 -14.94 -21.45 -1.43
N ASN A 202 -14.30 -20.55 -2.20
CA ASN A 202 -13.48 -19.46 -1.64
C ASN A 202 -14.35 -18.44 -0.89
N GLY A 203 -15.61 -18.29 -1.26
CA GLY A 203 -16.51 -17.33 -0.64
C GLY A 203 -16.10 -15.89 -0.92
N ILE A 204 -16.31 -15.00 0.05
CA ILE A 204 -15.81 -13.62 -0.06
C ILE A 204 -14.34 -13.55 0.30
N LEU A 205 -13.60 -12.76 -0.48
CA LEU A 205 -12.16 -12.51 -0.28
C LEU A 205 -11.98 -11.51 0.86
N VAL A 206 -11.24 -11.89 1.90
CA VAL A 206 -11.06 -11.00 3.06
C VAL A 206 -9.62 -10.97 3.55
N HIS A 207 -8.98 -12.12 3.86
CA HIS A 207 -7.72 -12.10 4.58
C HIS A 207 -6.93 -13.40 4.47
N GLY A 208 -5.67 -13.34 4.08
CA GLY A 208 -4.81 -14.52 3.90
C GLY A 208 -5.37 -15.51 2.89
N ASP A 209 -6.22 -15.05 2.00
CA ASP A 209 -7.01 -15.82 1.04
C ASP A 209 -6.22 -16.22 -0.22
N ALA A 210 -6.92 -16.76 -1.22
CA ALA A 210 -6.29 -17.13 -2.48
C ALA A 210 -5.67 -15.94 -3.23
N ASN A 211 -6.22 -14.73 -3.10
CA ASN A 211 -5.70 -13.54 -3.77
C ASN A 211 -4.39 -13.05 -3.15
N GLU A 212 -4.37 -12.80 -1.85
CA GLU A 212 -3.17 -12.34 -1.15
C GLU A 212 -2.05 -13.38 -1.21
N THR A 213 -2.40 -14.66 -1.01
CA THR A 213 -1.44 -15.76 -1.19
C THR A 213 -0.86 -15.80 -2.59
N SER A 214 -1.69 -15.59 -3.61
CA SER A 214 -1.23 -15.53 -5.01
C SER A 214 -0.30 -14.36 -5.27
N GLN A 215 -0.58 -13.19 -4.71
CA GLN A 215 0.32 -12.04 -4.82
C GLN A 215 1.66 -12.33 -4.15
N MET A 216 1.67 -12.94 -2.97
CA MET A 216 2.90 -13.33 -2.28
C MET A 216 3.70 -14.38 -3.05
N MET A 217 3.06 -15.30 -3.77
CA MET A 217 3.76 -16.24 -4.68
C MET A 217 4.54 -15.54 -5.80
N VAL A 218 4.14 -14.32 -6.18
CA VAL A 218 4.86 -13.48 -7.17
C VAL A 218 5.92 -12.63 -6.50
N LEU A 219 5.57 -11.98 -5.39
CA LEU A 219 6.40 -10.95 -4.76
C LEU A 219 7.47 -11.53 -3.84
N ARG A 220 7.13 -12.55 -3.06
CA ARG A 220 8.01 -13.20 -2.08
C ARG A 220 7.70 -14.71 -1.96
N PRO A 221 7.92 -15.46 -3.05
CA PRO A 221 7.68 -16.91 -3.05
C PRO A 221 8.48 -17.66 -1.98
N ASP A 222 9.62 -17.12 -1.56
CA ASP A 222 10.46 -17.61 -0.48
C ASP A 222 9.80 -17.57 0.90
N LEU A 223 8.74 -16.77 1.08
CA LEU A 223 8.00 -16.61 2.33
C LEU A 223 6.65 -17.32 2.34
N VAL A 224 6.22 -17.88 1.22
CA VAL A 224 5.02 -18.71 1.15
C VAL A 224 5.37 -20.15 1.51
N ARG A 225 4.66 -20.75 2.47
CA ARG A 225 4.91 -22.14 2.85
C ARG A 225 4.63 -23.12 1.71
N ALA A 226 5.44 -24.12 1.57
CA ALA A 226 5.36 -25.10 0.46
C ALA A 226 4.08 -25.96 0.50
N ASP A 227 3.50 -26.16 1.69
CA ASP A 227 2.28 -26.93 1.92
C ASP A 227 0.99 -26.09 1.80
N ILE A 228 1.06 -24.90 1.24
CA ILE A 228 -0.10 -23.99 1.06
C ILE A 228 -1.27 -24.66 0.32
N HIS A 229 -1.01 -25.56 -0.61
CA HIS A 229 -2.05 -26.27 -1.37
C HIS A 229 -2.81 -27.32 -0.55
N GLU A 230 -2.35 -27.63 0.65
CA GLU A 230 -3.03 -28.49 1.62
C GLU A 230 -3.85 -27.67 2.64
N ALA A 231 -3.82 -26.33 2.55
CA ALA A 231 -4.50 -25.45 3.49
C ALA A 231 -6.01 -25.69 3.51
N PRO A 232 -6.63 -25.87 4.68
CA PRO A 232 -8.07 -25.98 4.79
C PRO A 232 -8.76 -24.67 4.43
N SER A 233 -10.03 -24.75 3.99
CA SER A 233 -10.85 -23.56 3.74
C SER A 233 -11.47 -23.06 5.04
N TRP A 234 -11.34 -21.74 5.26
CA TRP A 234 -12.03 -20.99 6.31
C TRP A 234 -12.85 -19.90 5.63
N THR A 235 -13.95 -20.29 5.01
CA THR A 235 -14.68 -19.46 4.05
C THR A 235 -16.12 -19.24 4.48
N GLY A 236 -16.68 -18.09 4.12
CA GLY A 236 -18.07 -17.73 4.31
C GLY A 236 -18.60 -16.97 3.10
N GLN A 237 -19.90 -17.02 2.90
CA GLN A 237 -20.59 -16.32 1.80
C GLN A 237 -21.03 -14.90 2.21
N ASN A 238 -20.87 -14.56 3.48
CA ASN A 238 -21.19 -13.25 4.05
C ASN A 238 -20.39 -13.01 5.35
N PHE A 239 -20.37 -11.77 5.82
CA PHE A 239 -19.63 -11.39 7.02
C PHE A 239 -20.11 -12.09 8.30
N ILE A 240 -21.41 -12.43 8.43
CA ILE A 240 -21.89 -13.16 9.63
C ILE A 240 -21.20 -14.53 9.75
N GLU A 241 -21.05 -15.23 8.64
CA GLU A 241 -20.37 -16.53 8.62
C GLU A 241 -18.89 -16.37 8.95
N LEU A 242 -18.23 -15.32 8.41
CA LEU A 242 -16.83 -15.04 8.70
C LEU A 242 -16.59 -14.67 10.17
N TYR A 243 -17.44 -13.84 10.77
CA TYR A 243 -17.40 -13.56 12.20
C TYR A 243 -17.48 -14.85 13.02
N SER A 244 -18.44 -15.69 12.72
CA SER A 244 -18.62 -16.98 13.41
C SER A 244 -17.42 -17.92 13.26
N LEU A 245 -16.66 -17.82 12.16
CA LEU A 245 -15.42 -18.56 11.96
C LEU A 245 -14.26 -17.97 12.75
N ALA A 246 -14.09 -16.66 12.68
CA ALA A 246 -13.02 -15.95 13.35
C ALA A 246 -13.12 -16.02 14.89
N GLU A 247 -14.33 -16.14 15.45
CA GLU A 247 -14.58 -16.35 16.89
C GLU A 247 -14.10 -17.72 17.40
N LYS A 248 -14.00 -18.74 16.55
CA LYS A 248 -13.63 -20.09 16.97
C LYS A 248 -12.24 -20.09 17.64
N PRO A 249 -12.07 -20.85 18.75
CA PRO A 249 -10.77 -20.91 19.46
C PRO A 249 -9.62 -21.39 18.60
N ASN A 250 -9.88 -22.24 17.61
CA ASN A 250 -8.88 -22.81 16.70
C ASN A 250 -8.79 -22.10 15.35
N TRP A 251 -9.33 -20.89 15.23
CA TRP A 251 -9.18 -20.09 14.03
C TRP A 251 -7.70 -19.84 13.71
N PRO A 252 -7.23 -20.13 12.47
CA PRO A 252 -5.81 -20.15 12.17
C PRO A 252 -5.21 -18.78 11.80
N GLY A 253 -5.99 -17.70 11.78
CA GLY A 253 -5.51 -16.37 11.39
C GLY A 253 -5.66 -16.06 9.91
N TYR A 254 -6.60 -16.69 9.19
CA TYR A 254 -6.97 -16.31 7.82
C TYR A 254 -8.43 -16.64 7.55
N LEU A 255 -8.99 -15.97 6.53
CA LEU A 255 -10.36 -16.15 6.04
C LEU A 255 -10.35 -16.27 4.53
N GLY A 256 -10.53 -17.48 4.02
CA GLY A 256 -10.49 -17.81 2.59
C GLY A 256 -10.05 -19.24 2.31
N ALA A 257 -9.73 -19.52 1.06
CA ALA A 257 -9.20 -20.80 0.59
C ALA A 257 -7.84 -20.62 -0.10
N PRO A 258 -6.75 -20.36 0.68
CA PRO A 258 -5.43 -20.04 0.12
C PRO A 258 -4.86 -21.15 -0.78
N ARG A 259 -5.36 -22.40 -0.66
CA ARG A 259 -4.93 -23.52 -1.52
C ARG A 259 -5.22 -23.32 -3.01
N PHE A 260 -6.12 -22.40 -3.37
CA PHE A 260 -6.41 -22.06 -4.78
C PHE A 260 -5.45 -21.01 -5.33
N ALA A 261 -4.51 -20.55 -4.54
CA ALA A 261 -3.53 -19.57 -4.98
C ALA A 261 -2.62 -20.10 -6.10
N SER A 262 -2.23 -19.19 -6.98
CA SER A 262 -1.23 -19.44 -8.01
C SER A 262 -0.49 -18.16 -8.39
N ALA A 263 0.76 -18.30 -8.83
CA ALA A 263 1.54 -17.16 -9.31
C ALA A 263 0.87 -16.45 -10.51
N ALA A 264 0.18 -17.19 -11.39
CA ALA A 264 -0.57 -16.61 -12.51
C ALA A 264 -1.72 -15.73 -12.02
N PHE A 265 -2.47 -16.19 -11.01
CA PHE A 265 -3.51 -15.40 -10.37
C PHE A 265 -2.92 -14.15 -9.71
N GLY A 266 -1.84 -14.31 -8.95
CA GLY A 266 -1.16 -13.19 -8.28
C GLY A 266 -0.68 -12.12 -9.24
N ALA A 267 -0.03 -12.52 -10.34
CA ALA A 267 0.45 -11.58 -11.36
C ALA A 267 -0.68 -10.76 -11.99
N GLN A 268 -1.80 -11.41 -12.32
CA GLN A 268 -2.94 -10.73 -12.95
C GLN A 268 -3.67 -9.81 -11.95
N SER A 269 -3.90 -10.26 -10.73
CA SER A 269 -4.53 -9.49 -9.67
C SER A 269 -3.69 -8.27 -9.30
N PHE A 270 -2.39 -8.45 -9.11
CA PHE A 270 -1.46 -7.38 -8.83
C PHE A 270 -1.40 -6.34 -9.96
N GLN A 271 -1.36 -6.79 -11.22
CA GLN A 271 -1.39 -5.89 -12.37
C GLN A 271 -2.70 -5.09 -12.47
N ALA A 272 -3.83 -5.73 -12.20
CA ALA A 272 -5.12 -5.06 -12.22
C ALA A 272 -5.21 -3.96 -11.14
N LEU A 273 -4.79 -4.27 -9.92
CA LEU A 273 -4.81 -3.34 -8.80
C LEU A 273 -3.85 -2.18 -9.01
N THR A 274 -2.60 -2.45 -9.37
CA THR A 274 -1.59 -1.42 -9.64
C THR A 274 -1.99 -0.54 -10.83
N GLY A 275 -2.62 -1.10 -11.85
CA GLY A 275 -3.17 -0.34 -12.98
C GLY A 275 -4.20 0.69 -12.53
N ARG A 276 -5.13 0.33 -11.66
CA ARG A 276 -6.15 1.24 -11.11
C ARG A 276 -5.54 2.31 -10.20
N ILE A 277 -4.60 1.93 -9.34
CA ILE A 277 -3.87 2.88 -8.49
C ILE A 277 -3.18 3.93 -9.36
N ASN A 278 -2.44 3.48 -10.36
CA ASN A 278 -1.70 4.36 -11.26
C ASN A 278 -2.64 5.31 -12.04
N GLU A 279 -3.69 4.76 -12.64
CA GLU A 279 -4.67 5.54 -13.39
C GLU A 279 -5.31 6.63 -12.51
N THR A 280 -5.81 6.25 -11.33
CA THR A 280 -6.47 7.19 -10.41
C THR A 280 -5.50 8.26 -9.92
N ALA A 281 -4.28 7.88 -9.52
CA ALA A 281 -3.26 8.84 -9.08
C ALA A 281 -2.90 9.84 -10.19
N LEU A 282 -2.74 9.39 -11.43
CA LEU A 282 -2.45 10.26 -12.56
C LEU A 282 -3.62 11.20 -12.88
N GLN A 283 -4.86 10.74 -12.80
CA GLN A 283 -6.05 11.57 -12.94
C GLN A 283 -6.14 12.65 -11.83
N ILE A 284 -5.77 12.31 -10.59
CA ILE A 284 -5.71 13.28 -9.49
C ILE A 284 -4.64 14.35 -9.77
N LEU A 285 -3.47 13.97 -10.27
CA LEU A 285 -2.44 14.92 -10.70
C LEU A 285 -2.89 15.82 -11.88
N ASP A 286 -3.88 15.37 -12.68
CA ASP A 286 -4.53 16.10 -13.75
C ASP A 286 -5.73 16.94 -13.28
N GLY A 287 -6.03 16.97 -11.99
CA GLY A 287 -7.06 17.81 -11.41
C GLY A 287 -8.38 17.09 -11.11
N LEU A 288 -8.44 15.75 -11.17
CA LEU A 288 -9.60 15.01 -10.69
C LEU A 288 -9.83 15.35 -9.21
N ASN A 289 -11.03 15.77 -8.88
CA ASN A 289 -11.41 16.04 -7.49
C ASN A 289 -11.63 14.72 -6.74
N TRP A 290 -10.60 14.24 -6.09
CA TRP A 290 -10.60 12.99 -5.34
C TRP A 290 -11.62 12.97 -4.18
N ARG A 291 -11.97 14.13 -3.60
CA ARG A 291 -12.98 14.23 -2.52
C ARG A 291 -14.41 13.89 -3.00
N LYS A 292 -14.63 13.81 -4.31
CA LYS A 292 -15.90 13.35 -4.90
C LYS A 292 -15.91 11.83 -5.17
N ILE A 293 -14.79 11.16 -5.00
CA ILE A 293 -14.71 9.71 -5.14
C ILE A 293 -15.18 9.10 -3.82
N PRO A 294 -16.12 8.14 -3.84
CA PRO A 294 -16.55 7.44 -2.64
C PRO A 294 -15.36 6.76 -1.94
N ARG A 295 -15.37 6.78 -0.61
CA ARG A 295 -14.36 6.15 0.23
C ARG A 295 -14.85 4.80 0.75
N PHE A 296 -13.94 3.87 0.89
CA PHE A 296 -14.21 2.57 1.49
C PHE A 296 -14.75 2.71 2.93
N ALA A 297 -14.14 3.58 3.72
CA ALA A 297 -14.51 3.79 5.11
C ALA A 297 -15.92 4.39 5.32
N ASP A 298 -16.55 4.93 4.26
CA ASP A 298 -17.90 5.52 4.36
C ASP A 298 -19.02 4.49 4.10
N ASP A 299 -18.70 3.35 3.49
CA ASP A 299 -19.65 2.31 3.12
C ASP A 299 -19.50 1.06 4.01
N VAL A 300 -19.69 1.27 5.31
CA VAL A 300 -19.54 0.20 6.32
C VAL A 300 -20.84 -0.57 6.48
N ASP A 301 -20.79 -1.88 6.30
CA ASP A 301 -21.93 -2.78 6.59
C ASP A 301 -22.38 -2.58 8.06
N PRO A 302 -23.69 -2.60 8.36
CA PRO A 302 -24.21 -2.51 9.74
C PRO A 302 -23.56 -3.47 10.74
N ARG A 303 -23.06 -4.62 10.28
CA ARG A 303 -22.39 -5.63 11.12
C ARG A 303 -20.94 -5.25 11.44
N ASP A 304 -20.27 -4.61 10.51
CA ASP A 304 -18.93 -4.04 10.77
C ASP A 304 -19.01 -2.93 11.82
N LYS A 305 -20.13 -2.22 11.92
CA LYS A 305 -20.36 -1.20 12.96
C LYS A 305 -20.26 -1.74 14.38
N GLN A 306 -20.69 -3.00 14.62
CA GLN A 306 -20.51 -3.62 15.92
C GLN A 306 -19.03 -3.90 16.18
N GLY A 307 -18.32 -4.50 15.23
CA GLY A 307 -16.88 -4.75 15.34
C GLY A 307 -16.08 -3.46 15.55
N LEU A 308 -16.42 -2.38 14.83
CA LEU A 308 -15.80 -1.07 15.01
C LEU A 308 -16.08 -0.48 16.41
N ALA A 309 -17.29 -0.66 16.95
CA ALA A 309 -17.61 -0.23 18.30
C ALA A 309 -16.80 -0.99 19.36
N GLU A 310 -16.60 -2.30 19.17
CA GLU A 310 -15.78 -3.14 20.04
C GLU A 310 -14.30 -2.76 19.95
N ALA A 311 -13.78 -2.52 18.74
CA ALA A 311 -12.42 -2.02 18.51
C ALA A 311 -12.19 -0.65 19.18
N THR A 312 -13.19 0.24 19.12
CA THR A 312 -13.14 1.52 19.82
C THR A 312 -13.06 1.34 21.34
N VAL A 313 -13.75 0.36 21.91
CA VAL A 313 -13.65 0.03 23.34
C VAL A 313 -12.26 -0.51 23.67
N ASN A 314 -11.70 -1.38 22.82
CA ASN A 314 -10.33 -1.86 22.99
C ASN A 314 -9.30 -0.73 22.99
N ASP A 315 -9.40 0.20 22.05
CA ASP A 315 -8.53 1.38 21.96
C ASP A 315 -8.60 2.24 23.24
N ARG A 316 -9.78 2.50 23.76
CA ARG A 316 -9.97 3.21 25.03
C ARG A 316 -9.35 2.47 26.21
N ASN A 317 -9.42 1.14 26.24
CA ASN A 317 -8.81 0.35 27.29
C ASN A 317 -7.28 0.42 27.24
N ILE A 318 -6.69 0.42 26.05
CA ILE A 318 -5.24 0.61 25.83
C ILE A 318 -4.84 2.01 26.30
N GLU A 319 -5.57 3.03 25.85
CA GLU A 319 -5.32 4.42 26.24
C GLU A 319 -5.40 4.61 27.76
N LYS A 320 -6.43 4.05 28.39
CA LYS A 320 -6.58 4.12 29.86
C LYS A 320 -5.36 3.53 30.57
N LYS A 321 -4.86 2.38 30.13
CA LYS A 321 -3.64 1.77 30.72
C LYS A 321 -2.43 2.72 30.61
N GLN A 322 -2.27 3.39 29.47
CA GLN A 322 -1.18 4.34 29.25
C GLN A 322 -1.32 5.57 30.13
N LEU A 323 -2.53 6.15 30.23
CA LEU A 323 -2.83 7.31 31.07
C LEU A 323 -2.65 6.99 32.57
N ASP A 324 -3.12 5.83 33.02
CA ASP A 324 -2.95 5.38 34.40
C ASP A 324 -1.46 5.26 34.76
N TRP A 325 -0.65 4.71 33.85
CA TRP A 325 0.79 4.61 34.05
C TRP A 325 1.45 6.01 34.07
N MET A 326 1.13 6.88 33.14
CA MET A 326 1.64 8.27 33.09
C MET A 326 1.33 9.00 34.40
N LYS A 327 0.09 8.91 34.87
CA LYS A 327 -0.35 9.52 36.14
C LYS A 327 0.44 8.99 37.34
N ALA A 328 0.66 7.67 37.41
CA ALA A 328 1.40 7.05 38.49
C ALA A 328 2.88 7.45 38.53
N HIS A 329 3.44 7.90 37.38
CA HIS A 329 4.85 8.26 37.23
C HIS A 329 5.06 9.78 37.04
N GLY A 330 4.02 10.61 37.23
CA GLY A 330 4.12 12.07 37.10
C GLY A 330 4.39 12.55 35.68
N VAL A 331 4.10 11.73 34.67
CA VAL A 331 4.23 12.09 33.24
C VAL A 331 2.95 12.78 32.80
N SER A 332 3.04 13.98 32.23
CA SER A 332 1.88 14.67 31.67
C SER A 332 1.44 13.98 30.39
N PRO A 333 0.15 13.69 30.20
CA PRO A 333 -0.38 13.18 28.93
C PRO A 333 -0.39 14.24 27.80
N THR A 334 -0.23 15.49 28.17
CA THR A 334 -0.11 16.66 27.26
C THR A 334 1.14 17.44 27.64
N PRO A 335 1.98 17.85 26.69
CA PRO A 335 3.12 18.72 26.98
C PRO A 335 2.68 20.08 27.50
#